data_b6f525dbc2d7b76f320e5f7aad4a9ecf
#
_entry.id   b6f525dbc2d7b76f320e5f7aad4a9ecf
#
_cell.length_a   1.000
_cell.length_b   1.000
_cell.length_c   1.000
_cell.angle_alpha   90.00
_cell.angle_beta   90.00
_cell.angle_gamma   90.00
#
_symmetry.space_group_name_H-M   'P 1'
#
loop_
_entity.id
_entity.type
_entity.pdbx_description
1 polymer ?
#
loop_
_entity_poly.entity_id
_entity_poly.type
_entity_poly.pdbx_seq_one_letter_code
_entity_poly.pdbx_strand_id
1 'polypeptide(L)'
;MDPVPLSHEERAALDGLAADLGRVFGKRLRAVVAYGLETPSPPPRLLHTLALVDRLSFDDLAKCVPQASGWRRRSLAVPLILELEEFLRTLDVFPLEYGNIIAHHVLISGTSPFADARVAPADVRRACELAAKSHLIHLREGFLETGGDSNAIGRLIAASAPAFLALLRHIARLADDHESDVAATAERQIGIPAEVVREVVSSAAGTRSGIADPSALLSRYIGASERVWEYVDTWRARA
;
A
#
# COMPACT_ATOMS: atom_id res chain seq x y z
N MET A 1 5.79 12.75 0.36
CA MET A 1 6.27 12.57 -1.04
C MET A 1 5.13 12.95 -1.96
N ASP A 2 5.36 13.87 -2.88
CA ASP A 2 4.33 14.25 -3.85
C ASP A 2 4.02 13.07 -4.79
N PRO A 3 2.76 12.94 -5.23
CA PRO A 3 2.38 11.87 -6.15
C PRO A 3 3.15 12.01 -7.49
N VAL A 4 3.56 10.87 -8.03
CA VAL A 4 4.19 10.85 -9.37
C VAL A 4 3.21 11.45 -10.38
N PRO A 5 3.61 12.44 -11.19
CA PRO A 5 2.72 13.07 -12.15
C PRO A 5 2.04 12.04 -13.07
N LEU A 6 0.76 12.23 -13.33
CA LEU A 6 0.02 11.44 -14.29
C LEU A 6 0.39 11.89 -15.72
N SER A 7 0.67 10.95 -16.60
CA SER A 7 0.80 11.23 -18.03
C SER A 7 -0.54 11.68 -18.61
N HIS A 8 -0.53 12.27 -19.79
CA HIS A 8 -1.76 12.67 -20.50
C HIS A 8 -2.67 11.46 -20.77
N GLU A 9 -2.10 10.32 -21.13
CA GLU A 9 -2.83 9.08 -21.40
C GLU A 9 -3.47 8.50 -20.13
N GLU A 10 -2.72 8.46 -19.02
CA GLU A 10 -3.22 8.03 -17.72
C GLU A 10 -4.36 8.94 -17.23
N ARG A 11 -4.22 10.26 -17.40
CA ARG A 11 -5.28 11.21 -17.04
C ARG A 11 -6.53 10.96 -17.87
N ALA A 12 -6.41 10.81 -19.19
CA ALA A 12 -7.54 10.52 -20.07
C ALA A 12 -8.24 9.19 -19.71
N ALA A 13 -7.47 8.17 -19.33
CA ALA A 13 -8.02 6.89 -18.87
C ALA A 13 -8.86 7.05 -17.59
N LEU A 14 -8.34 7.81 -16.60
CA LEU A 14 -9.01 8.09 -15.34
C LEU A 14 -10.27 8.95 -15.53
N ASP A 15 -10.21 9.97 -16.38
CA ASP A 15 -11.37 10.81 -16.72
C ASP A 15 -12.46 9.97 -17.43
N GLY A 16 -12.06 9.03 -18.28
CA GLY A 16 -12.97 8.07 -18.90
C GLY A 16 -13.65 7.15 -17.88
N LEU A 17 -12.92 6.64 -16.87
CA LEU A 17 -13.50 5.86 -15.79
C LEU A 17 -14.48 6.70 -14.95
N ALA A 18 -14.13 7.93 -14.61
CA ALA A 18 -15.01 8.83 -13.88
C ALA A 18 -16.31 9.11 -14.66
N ALA A 19 -16.24 9.28 -15.99
CA ALA A 19 -17.40 9.43 -16.85
C ALA A 19 -18.28 8.16 -16.88
N ASP A 20 -17.66 6.96 -16.95
CA ASP A 20 -18.37 5.68 -16.89
C ASP A 20 -19.16 5.56 -15.56
N LEU A 21 -18.50 5.83 -14.43
CA LEU A 21 -19.14 5.83 -13.10
C LEU A 21 -20.22 6.91 -12.98
N GLY A 22 -19.99 8.09 -13.54
CA GLY A 22 -20.97 9.17 -13.62
C GLY A 22 -22.27 8.77 -14.33
N ARG A 23 -22.20 7.92 -15.37
CA ARG A 23 -23.38 7.39 -16.05
C ARG A 23 -24.17 6.40 -15.17
N VAL A 24 -23.50 5.63 -14.30
CA VAL A 24 -24.15 4.66 -13.41
C VAL A 24 -24.75 5.36 -12.18
N PHE A 25 -23.97 6.21 -11.52
CA PHE A 25 -24.34 6.78 -10.21
C PHE A 25 -24.99 8.16 -10.31
N GLY A 26 -24.78 8.89 -11.40
CA GLY A 26 -25.32 10.25 -11.57
C GLY A 26 -24.94 11.17 -10.41
N LYS A 27 -25.92 11.83 -9.81
CA LYS A 27 -25.72 12.76 -8.68
C LYS A 27 -25.25 12.08 -7.39
N ARG A 28 -25.35 10.75 -7.30
CA ARG A 28 -24.86 9.98 -6.15
C ARG A 28 -23.34 9.80 -6.14
N LEU A 29 -22.65 10.02 -7.27
CA LEU A 29 -21.19 9.99 -7.34
C LEU A 29 -20.63 11.24 -6.66
N ARG A 30 -19.95 11.08 -5.53
CA ARG A 30 -19.38 12.17 -4.74
C ARG A 30 -17.96 12.53 -5.16
N ALA A 31 -17.14 11.51 -5.33
CA ALA A 31 -15.75 11.69 -5.74
C ALA A 31 -15.21 10.45 -6.43
N VAL A 32 -14.26 10.67 -7.32
CA VAL A 32 -13.34 9.64 -7.83
C VAL A 32 -11.93 10.14 -7.57
N VAL A 33 -11.14 9.33 -6.89
CA VAL A 33 -9.73 9.62 -6.61
C VAL A 33 -8.84 8.49 -7.13
N ALA A 34 -7.66 8.84 -7.64
CA ALA A 34 -6.59 7.88 -7.94
C ALA A 34 -5.62 7.85 -6.75
N TYR A 35 -5.08 6.67 -6.42
CA TYR A 35 -4.17 6.48 -5.29
C TYR A 35 -3.07 5.46 -5.61
N GLY A 36 -2.08 5.31 -4.71
CA GLY A 36 -0.94 4.42 -4.91
C GLY A 36 0.05 4.97 -5.96
N LEU A 37 0.13 6.29 -6.08
CA LEU A 37 0.96 6.99 -7.07
C LEU A 37 2.33 7.41 -6.51
N GLU A 38 2.66 7.06 -5.27
CA GLU A 38 3.89 7.48 -4.59
C GLU A 38 5.10 6.68 -5.05
N THR A 39 4.89 5.46 -5.54
CA THR A 39 5.98 4.59 -5.98
C THR A 39 6.10 4.66 -7.50
N PRO A 40 7.26 5.09 -8.02
CA PRO A 40 7.51 5.02 -9.44
C PRO A 40 7.40 3.57 -9.94
N SER A 41 6.59 3.35 -10.96
CA SER A 41 6.47 2.06 -11.64
C SER A 41 6.70 2.26 -13.13
N PRO A 42 7.40 1.33 -13.81
CA PRO A 42 7.56 1.41 -15.26
C PRO A 42 6.19 1.33 -15.96
N PRO A 43 5.98 2.08 -17.06
CA PRO A 43 4.77 1.97 -17.85
C PRO A 43 4.65 0.60 -18.54
N PRO A 44 3.42 0.08 -18.76
CA PRO A 44 2.17 0.63 -18.25
C PRO A 44 1.96 0.26 -16.78
N ARG A 45 1.82 1.26 -15.92
CA ARG A 45 1.48 1.02 -14.51
C ARG A 45 -0.02 0.79 -14.34
N LEU A 46 -0.41 -0.11 -13.45
CA LEU A 46 -1.79 -0.32 -13.08
C LEU A 46 -2.25 0.80 -12.12
N LEU A 47 -3.24 1.58 -12.54
CA LEU A 47 -3.77 2.69 -11.75
C LEU A 47 -4.93 2.21 -10.88
N HIS A 48 -4.88 2.53 -9.60
CA HIS A 48 -5.92 2.22 -8.62
C HIS A 48 -6.79 3.44 -8.36
N THR A 49 -8.10 3.22 -8.22
CA THR A 49 -9.08 4.27 -7.98
C THR A 49 -10.07 3.89 -6.89
N LEU A 50 -10.48 4.89 -6.12
CA LEU A 50 -11.60 4.82 -5.19
C LEU A 50 -12.72 5.74 -5.70
N ALA A 51 -13.92 5.20 -5.84
CA ALA A 51 -15.13 5.94 -6.11
C ALA A 51 -16.00 5.98 -4.85
N LEU A 52 -16.35 7.16 -4.39
CA LEU A 52 -17.23 7.37 -3.26
C LEU A 52 -18.60 7.81 -3.72
N VAL A 53 -19.62 7.11 -3.24
CA VAL A 53 -21.03 7.34 -3.62
C VAL A 53 -21.90 7.55 -2.38
N ASP A 54 -23.09 8.15 -2.56
CA ASP A 54 -24.05 8.31 -1.45
C ASP A 54 -24.70 6.99 -1.04
N ARG A 55 -24.95 6.12 -2.01
CA ARG A 55 -25.56 4.80 -1.81
C ARG A 55 -25.09 3.85 -2.90
N LEU A 56 -24.81 2.62 -2.50
CA LEU A 56 -24.38 1.53 -3.36
C LEU A 56 -25.37 0.37 -3.28
N SER A 57 -25.79 -0.15 -4.42
CA SER A 57 -26.62 -1.35 -4.51
C SER A 57 -25.98 -2.39 -5.42
N PHE A 58 -26.44 -3.64 -5.33
CA PHE A 58 -26.01 -4.69 -6.24
C PHE A 58 -26.31 -4.35 -7.71
N ASP A 59 -27.46 -3.72 -7.97
CA ASP A 59 -27.85 -3.29 -9.33
C ASP A 59 -26.88 -2.24 -9.90
N ASP A 60 -26.34 -1.37 -9.06
CA ASP A 60 -25.32 -0.41 -9.47
C ASP A 60 -24.02 -1.12 -9.86
N LEU A 61 -23.59 -2.11 -9.07
CA LEU A 61 -22.44 -2.95 -9.41
C LEU A 61 -22.67 -3.73 -10.70
N ALA A 62 -23.85 -4.31 -10.89
CA ALA A 62 -24.21 -5.02 -12.11
C ALA A 62 -24.12 -4.13 -13.35
N LYS A 63 -24.48 -2.84 -13.26
CA LYS A 63 -24.33 -1.86 -14.34
C LYS A 63 -22.86 -1.51 -14.62
N CYS A 64 -21.94 -1.66 -13.63
CA CYS A 64 -20.51 -1.46 -13.82
C CYS A 64 -19.83 -2.65 -14.53
N VAL A 65 -20.35 -3.86 -14.41
CA VAL A 65 -19.72 -5.08 -14.95
C VAL A 65 -19.31 -4.97 -16.41
N PRO A 66 -20.17 -4.47 -17.35
CA PRO A 66 -19.78 -4.34 -18.76
C PRO A 66 -18.58 -3.43 -19.01
N GLN A 67 -18.30 -2.49 -18.10
CA GLN A 67 -17.21 -1.51 -18.22
C GLN A 67 -15.86 -2.08 -17.76
N ALA A 68 -15.85 -3.10 -16.89
CA ALA A 68 -14.65 -3.60 -16.21
C ALA A 68 -13.54 -4.05 -17.19
N SER A 69 -13.89 -4.69 -18.30
CA SER A 69 -12.93 -5.08 -19.34
C SER A 69 -12.31 -3.87 -20.04
N GLY A 70 -13.10 -2.80 -20.25
CA GLY A 70 -12.65 -1.54 -20.81
C GLY A 70 -11.64 -0.81 -19.90
N TRP A 71 -11.87 -0.83 -18.61
CA TRP A 71 -10.96 -0.26 -17.61
C TRP A 71 -9.61 -0.99 -17.64
N ARG A 72 -9.61 -2.32 -17.58
CA ARG A 72 -8.37 -3.14 -17.64
C ARG A 72 -7.55 -2.88 -18.89
N ARG A 73 -8.19 -2.74 -20.07
CA ARG A 73 -7.48 -2.41 -21.33
C ARG A 73 -6.79 -1.05 -21.29
N ARG A 74 -7.25 -0.14 -20.44
CA ARG A 74 -6.67 1.19 -20.20
C ARG A 74 -5.71 1.21 -19.01
N SER A 75 -5.23 0.05 -18.56
CA SER A 75 -4.34 -0.10 -17.38
C SER A 75 -4.95 0.44 -16.09
N LEU A 76 -6.27 0.37 -15.94
CA LEU A 76 -6.97 0.70 -14.72
C LEU A 76 -7.35 -0.60 -13.97
N ALA A 77 -7.08 -0.66 -12.69
CA ALA A 77 -7.69 -1.65 -11.82
C ALA A 77 -9.21 -1.45 -11.75
N VAL A 78 -9.95 -2.50 -11.43
CA VAL A 78 -11.37 -2.34 -11.09
C VAL A 78 -11.45 -1.39 -9.89
N PRO A 79 -12.26 -0.31 -9.97
CA PRO A 79 -12.33 0.67 -8.89
C PRO A 79 -12.85 0.05 -7.60
N LEU A 80 -12.28 0.46 -6.47
CA LEU A 80 -12.93 0.27 -5.18
C LEU A 80 -14.12 1.24 -5.13
N ILE A 81 -15.34 0.72 -4.93
CA ILE A 81 -16.56 1.53 -4.87
C ILE A 81 -17.15 1.36 -3.48
N LEU A 82 -17.28 2.46 -2.74
CA LEU A 82 -17.80 2.47 -1.37
C LEU A 82 -18.82 3.60 -1.18
N GLU A 83 -19.73 3.41 -0.24
CA GLU A 83 -20.50 4.54 0.27
C GLU A 83 -19.57 5.47 1.05
N LEU A 84 -19.73 6.78 0.92
CA LEU A 84 -18.90 7.76 1.64
C LEU A 84 -19.01 7.55 3.16
N GLU A 85 -20.20 7.31 3.64
CA GLU A 85 -20.45 7.08 5.07
C GLU A 85 -19.82 5.78 5.57
N GLU A 86 -19.87 4.71 4.76
CA GLU A 86 -19.18 3.45 5.02
C GLU A 86 -17.66 3.67 5.12
N PHE A 87 -17.06 4.35 4.13
CA PHE A 87 -15.63 4.67 4.14
C PHE A 87 -15.22 5.41 5.43
N LEU A 88 -15.94 6.48 5.79
CA LEU A 88 -15.62 7.28 6.98
C LEU A 88 -15.80 6.49 8.29
N ARG A 89 -16.78 5.60 8.35
CA ARG A 89 -17.06 4.79 9.54
C ARG A 89 -16.08 3.64 9.74
N THR A 90 -15.39 3.21 8.68
CA THR A 90 -14.47 2.06 8.72
C THR A 90 -12.99 2.46 8.64
N LEU A 91 -12.66 3.73 8.95
CA LEU A 91 -11.26 4.21 9.00
C LEU A 91 -10.40 3.47 10.02
N ASP A 92 -11.00 2.99 11.10
CA ASP A 92 -10.36 2.20 12.15
C ASP A 92 -10.17 0.73 11.77
N VAL A 93 -10.95 0.22 10.78
CA VAL A 93 -10.87 -1.16 10.29
C VAL A 93 -9.73 -1.34 9.28
N PHE A 94 -9.53 -0.35 8.40
CA PHE A 94 -8.49 -0.34 7.35
C PHE A 94 -7.56 0.88 7.47
N PRO A 95 -6.94 1.09 8.65
CA PRO A 95 -6.23 2.35 8.93
C PRO A 95 -5.01 2.57 8.05
N LEU A 96 -4.33 1.52 7.59
CA LEU A 96 -3.15 1.64 6.73
C LEU A 96 -3.54 2.00 5.30
N GLU A 97 -4.50 1.28 4.74
CA GLU A 97 -4.99 1.47 3.37
C GLU A 97 -5.70 2.81 3.21
N TYR A 98 -6.67 3.09 4.08
CA TYR A 98 -7.44 4.33 4.00
C TYR A 98 -6.61 5.55 4.39
N GLY A 99 -5.73 5.41 5.39
CA GLY A 99 -4.77 6.45 5.74
C GLY A 99 -3.84 6.79 4.57
N ASN A 100 -3.40 5.79 3.80
CA ASN A 100 -2.61 6.01 2.60
C ASN A 100 -3.41 6.74 1.51
N ILE A 101 -4.66 6.32 1.26
CA ILE A 101 -5.53 6.99 0.28
C ILE A 101 -5.78 8.45 0.67
N ILE A 102 -6.09 8.71 1.95
CA ILE A 102 -6.32 10.07 2.45
C ILE A 102 -5.09 10.95 2.25
N ALA A 103 -3.90 10.43 2.57
CA ALA A 103 -2.65 11.19 2.51
C ALA A 103 -2.13 11.42 1.08
N HIS A 104 -2.36 10.47 0.16
CA HIS A 104 -1.68 10.41 -1.13
C HIS A 104 -2.65 10.11 -2.28
N HIS A 105 -3.67 10.93 -2.45
CA HIS A 105 -4.61 10.80 -3.56
C HIS A 105 -4.51 11.95 -4.56
N VAL A 106 -4.96 11.69 -5.77
CA VAL A 106 -5.21 12.71 -6.79
C VAL A 106 -6.71 12.71 -7.08
N LEU A 107 -7.36 13.86 -6.87
CA LEU A 107 -8.77 14.03 -7.21
C LEU A 107 -8.95 14.01 -8.73
N ILE A 108 -9.79 13.10 -9.23
CA ILE A 108 -10.13 12.96 -10.65
C ILE A 108 -11.47 13.64 -10.93
N SER A 109 -12.47 13.43 -10.10
CA SER A 109 -13.80 14.00 -10.28
C SER A 109 -14.50 14.23 -8.95
N GLY A 110 -15.39 15.20 -8.90
CA GLY A 110 -16.17 15.55 -7.71
C GLY A 110 -15.45 16.50 -6.76
N THR A 111 -15.76 16.39 -5.47
CA THR A 111 -15.16 17.21 -4.40
C THR A 111 -14.40 16.28 -3.45
N SER A 112 -13.20 16.68 -3.00
CA SER A 112 -12.42 15.87 -2.06
C SER A 112 -13.22 15.62 -0.77
N PRO A 113 -13.48 14.35 -0.44
CA PRO A 113 -14.30 14.01 0.73
C PRO A 113 -13.48 13.86 2.01
N PHE A 114 -12.16 14.13 1.96
CA PHE A 114 -11.22 13.79 3.02
C PHE A 114 -10.82 14.97 3.91
N ALA A 115 -11.44 16.15 3.77
CA ALA A 115 -11.06 17.33 4.53
C ALA A 115 -11.04 17.07 6.05
N ASP A 116 -12.03 16.34 6.55
CA ASP A 116 -12.20 16.03 7.98
C ASP A 116 -11.90 14.56 8.31
N ALA A 117 -11.50 13.75 7.30
CA ALA A 117 -11.17 12.35 7.52
C ALA A 117 -9.79 12.22 8.17
N ARG A 118 -9.73 11.56 9.30
CA ARG A 118 -8.48 11.29 10.04
C ARG A 118 -8.48 9.86 10.55
N VAL A 119 -7.38 9.18 10.35
CA VAL A 119 -7.13 7.87 10.97
C VAL A 119 -6.41 8.10 12.30
N ALA A 120 -6.93 7.52 13.37
CA ALA A 120 -6.31 7.69 14.68
C ALA A 120 -4.95 6.97 14.76
N PRO A 121 -3.90 7.60 15.34
CA PRO A 121 -2.58 6.97 15.47
C PRO A 121 -2.62 5.62 16.20
N ALA A 122 -3.54 5.46 17.15
CA ALA A 122 -3.72 4.20 17.88
C ALA A 122 -4.20 3.06 16.96
N ASP A 123 -5.04 3.36 15.97
CA ASP A 123 -5.52 2.36 15.01
C ASP A 123 -4.42 2.00 14.01
N VAL A 124 -3.67 3.00 13.52
CA VAL A 124 -2.49 2.78 12.68
C VAL A 124 -1.46 1.91 13.41
N ARG A 125 -1.16 2.20 14.70
CA ARG A 125 -0.26 1.39 15.51
C ARG A 125 -0.71 -0.06 15.60
N ARG A 126 -1.98 -0.29 15.93
CA ARG A 126 -2.57 -1.63 16.07
C ARG A 126 -2.48 -2.42 14.76
N ALA A 127 -2.77 -1.77 13.64
CA ALA A 127 -2.66 -2.41 12.34
C ALA A 127 -1.19 -2.70 11.95
N CYS A 128 -0.26 -1.80 12.25
CA CYS A 128 1.17 -2.05 12.07
C CYS A 128 1.67 -3.22 12.93
N GLU A 129 1.21 -3.33 14.19
CA GLU A 129 1.56 -4.42 15.08
C GLU A 129 1.10 -5.78 14.53
N LEU A 130 -0.16 -5.85 14.08
CA LEU A 130 -0.71 -7.06 13.45
C LEU A 130 0.06 -7.41 12.17
N ALA A 131 0.32 -6.43 11.30
CA ALA A 131 1.05 -6.64 10.06
C ALA A 131 2.50 -7.09 10.32
N ALA A 132 3.20 -6.48 11.28
CA ALA A 132 4.56 -6.84 11.66
C ALA A 132 4.64 -8.28 12.20
N LYS A 133 3.71 -8.64 13.08
CA LYS A 133 3.67 -9.99 13.65
C LYS A 133 3.34 -11.05 12.61
N SER A 134 2.35 -10.78 11.77
CA SER A 134 1.97 -11.66 10.66
C SER A 134 3.15 -11.85 9.68
N HIS A 135 3.83 -10.77 9.30
CA HIS A 135 4.98 -10.82 8.41
C HIS A 135 6.10 -11.69 8.98
N LEU A 136 6.44 -11.53 10.25
CA LEU A 136 7.46 -12.32 10.94
C LEU A 136 7.09 -13.81 10.97
N ILE A 137 5.83 -14.15 11.27
CA ILE A 137 5.34 -15.53 11.29
C ILE A 137 5.49 -16.15 9.89
N HIS A 138 5.01 -15.47 8.84
CA HIS A 138 5.09 -15.98 7.47
C HIS A 138 6.53 -16.12 6.95
N LEU A 139 7.46 -15.26 7.37
CA LEU A 139 8.88 -15.44 7.05
C LEU A 139 9.45 -16.72 7.68
N ARG A 140 9.08 -17.01 8.93
CA ARG A 140 9.54 -18.22 9.64
C ARG A 140 8.94 -19.48 9.03
N GLU A 141 7.66 -19.49 8.75
CA GLU A 141 6.96 -20.59 8.07
C GLU A 141 7.54 -20.82 6.68
N GLY A 142 7.64 -19.77 5.88
CA GLY A 142 8.19 -19.82 4.54
C GLY A 142 9.64 -20.34 4.52
N PHE A 143 10.46 -19.98 5.50
CA PHE A 143 11.81 -20.55 5.63
C PHE A 143 11.78 -22.08 5.80
N LEU A 144 10.91 -22.58 6.68
CA LEU A 144 10.78 -24.03 6.87
C LEU A 144 10.33 -24.74 5.59
N GLU A 145 9.42 -24.11 4.83
CA GLU A 145 8.93 -24.63 3.54
C GLU A 145 10.01 -24.66 2.45
N THR A 146 11.05 -23.82 2.54
CA THR A 146 12.17 -23.85 1.57
C THR A 146 13.01 -25.10 1.67
N GLY A 147 12.96 -25.84 2.78
CA GLY A 147 13.84 -26.98 3.06
C GLY A 147 15.33 -26.62 3.07
N GLY A 148 15.67 -25.34 3.19
CA GLY A 148 17.05 -24.83 3.14
C GLY A 148 17.60 -24.60 1.72
N ASP A 149 16.80 -24.77 0.67
CA ASP A 149 17.23 -24.48 -0.71
C ASP A 149 17.48 -22.99 -0.92
N SER A 150 18.68 -22.64 -1.33
CA SER A 150 19.12 -21.25 -1.51
C SER A 150 18.27 -20.47 -2.52
N ASN A 151 17.80 -21.09 -3.60
CA ASN A 151 16.97 -20.42 -4.59
C ASN A 151 15.55 -20.18 -4.04
N ALA A 152 15.00 -21.14 -3.29
CA ALA A 152 13.72 -20.99 -2.62
C ALA A 152 13.77 -19.88 -1.56
N ILE A 153 14.85 -19.79 -0.77
CA ILE A 153 15.09 -18.70 0.19
C ILE A 153 15.15 -17.36 -0.54
N GLY A 154 15.88 -17.25 -1.65
CA GLY A 154 15.92 -16.03 -2.45
C GLY A 154 14.54 -15.59 -2.95
N ARG A 155 13.72 -16.54 -3.40
CA ARG A 155 12.33 -16.26 -3.82
C ARG A 155 11.45 -15.79 -2.64
N LEU A 156 11.60 -16.40 -1.47
CA LEU A 156 10.88 -15.98 -0.25
C LEU A 156 11.21 -14.53 0.11
N ILE A 157 12.50 -14.16 0.13
CA ILE A 157 12.93 -12.78 0.41
C ILE A 157 12.32 -11.83 -0.61
N ALA A 158 12.44 -12.11 -1.90
CA ALA A 158 11.93 -11.26 -2.97
C ALA A 158 10.40 -11.08 -2.90
N ALA A 159 9.66 -12.15 -2.60
CA ALA A 159 8.20 -12.14 -2.53
C ALA A 159 7.69 -11.37 -1.30
N SER A 160 8.42 -11.41 -0.17
CA SER A 160 8.02 -10.76 1.08
C SER A 160 8.46 -9.29 1.19
N ALA A 161 9.48 -8.88 0.46
CA ALA A 161 10.07 -7.54 0.52
C ALA A 161 9.08 -6.38 0.28
N PRO A 162 8.11 -6.45 -0.65
CA PRO A 162 7.14 -5.36 -0.85
C PRO A 162 6.27 -5.09 0.39
N ALA A 163 5.82 -6.14 1.08
CA ALA A 163 5.02 -6.02 2.30
C ALA A 163 5.85 -5.42 3.45
N PHE A 164 7.10 -5.84 3.58
CA PHE A 164 8.04 -5.27 4.56
C PHE A 164 8.28 -3.78 4.32
N LEU A 165 8.54 -3.39 3.07
CA LEU A 165 8.74 -1.99 2.71
C LEU A 165 7.50 -1.12 2.99
N ALA A 166 6.31 -1.64 2.68
CA ALA A 166 5.06 -0.94 2.98
C ALA A 166 4.87 -0.75 4.49
N LEU A 167 5.16 -1.79 5.29
CA LEU A 167 5.10 -1.72 6.74
C LEU A 167 6.07 -0.68 7.32
N LEU A 168 7.32 -0.63 6.86
CA LEU A 168 8.29 0.38 7.29
C LEU A 168 7.83 1.80 6.96
N ARG A 169 7.20 2.01 5.81
CA ARG A 169 6.61 3.32 5.45
C ARG A 169 5.48 3.73 6.39
N HIS A 170 4.62 2.80 6.77
CA HIS A 170 3.54 3.10 7.73
C HIS A 170 4.10 3.45 9.11
N ILE A 171 5.14 2.76 9.56
CA ILE A 171 5.81 3.04 10.82
C ILE A 171 6.52 4.40 10.79
N ALA A 172 7.16 4.74 9.68
CA ALA A 172 7.78 6.06 9.51
C ALA A 172 6.74 7.19 9.70
N ARG A 173 5.53 7.02 9.15
CA ARG A 173 4.43 7.98 9.35
C ARG A 173 3.94 8.06 10.79
N LEU A 174 3.88 6.93 11.50
CA LEU A 174 3.57 6.94 12.94
C LEU A 174 4.57 7.76 13.76
N ALA A 175 5.83 7.75 13.33
CA ALA A 175 6.91 8.51 13.96
C ALA A 175 6.99 9.97 13.46
N ASP A 176 6.05 10.40 12.59
CA ASP A 176 6.05 11.71 11.92
C ASP A 176 7.33 11.96 11.11
N ASP A 177 7.91 10.90 10.57
CA ASP A 177 9.13 10.92 9.80
C ASP A 177 8.81 10.83 8.30
N HIS A 178 9.02 11.93 7.60
CA HIS A 178 8.71 12.10 6.18
C HIS A 178 9.93 11.96 5.27
N GLU A 179 11.03 11.43 5.78
CA GLU A 179 12.22 11.20 4.97
C GLU A 179 11.94 10.19 3.85
N SER A 180 12.45 10.45 2.67
CA SER A 180 12.26 9.61 1.48
C SER A 180 13.02 8.28 1.54
N ASP A 181 14.15 8.23 2.28
CA ASP A 181 14.95 7.00 2.46
C ASP A 181 14.40 6.17 3.64
N VAL A 182 13.51 5.24 3.32
CA VAL A 182 12.90 4.32 4.29
C VAL A 182 13.96 3.49 5.03
N ALA A 183 15.09 3.17 4.40
CA ALA A 183 16.15 2.40 5.03
C ALA A 183 16.89 3.23 6.10
N ALA A 184 17.19 4.49 5.81
CA ALA A 184 17.77 5.41 6.79
C ALA A 184 16.79 5.68 7.96
N THR A 185 15.51 5.82 7.66
CA THR A 185 14.46 5.95 8.70
C THR A 185 14.38 4.71 9.59
N ALA A 186 14.39 3.50 9.02
CA ALA A 186 14.36 2.26 9.80
C ALA A 186 15.59 2.12 10.72
N GLU A 187 16.77 2.53 10.25
CA GLU A 187 17.98 2.53 11.07
C GLU A 187 17.87 3.51 12.25
N ARG A 188 17.45 4.73 11.98
CA ARG A 188 17.32 5.79 12.99
C ARG A 188 16.22 5.51 14.03
N GLN A 189 15.05 5.03 13.59
CA GLN A 189 13.88 4.86 14.44
C GLN A 189 13.82 3.49 15.13
N ILE A 190 14.24 2.44 14.44
CA ILE A 190 14.04 1.04 14.87
C ILE A 190 15.38 0.36 15.19
N GLY A 191 16.50 0.92 14.74
CA GLY A 191 17.83 0.31 14.90
C GLY A 191 18.09 -0.86 13.94
N ILE A 192 17.38 -0.92 12.81
CA ILE A 192 17.63 -1.92 11.76
C ILE A 192 18.71 -1.36 10.84
N PRO A 193 19.84 -2.06 10.60
CA PRO A 193 20.85 -1.58 9.68
C PRO A 193 20.26 -1.27 8.30
N ALA A 194 20.47 -0.06 7.79
CA ALA A 194 19.92 0.40 6.52
C ALA A 194 20.30 -0.51 5.35
N GLU A 195 21.47 -1.12 5.42
CA GLU A 195 21.95 -2.05 4.40
C GLU A 195 21.06 -3.29 4.31
N VAL A 196 20.54 -3.84 5.42
CA VAL A 196 19.62 -5.00 5.42
C VAL A 196 18.33 -4.64 4.69
N VAL A 197 17.76 -3.46 4.96
CA VAL A 197 16.56 -2.98 4.29
C VAL A 197 16.81 -2.84 2.78
N ARG A 198 17.95 -2.24 2.38
CA ARG A 198 18.30 -2.05 0.96
C ARG A 198 18.52 -3.36 0.25
N GLU A 199 19.21 -4.34 0.86
CA GLU A 199 19.41 -5.67 0.28
C GLU A 199 18.08 -6.40 0.07
N VAL A 200 17.20 -6.40 1.08
CA VAL A 200 15.86 -7.01 0.99
C VAL A 200 15.03 -6.36 -0.12
N VAL A 201 14.98 -5.02 -0.18
CA VAL A 201 14.20 -4.28 -1.17
C VAL A 201 14.77 -4.48 -2.59
N SER A 202 16.08 -4.49 -2.76
CA SER A 202 16.71 -4.71 -4.07
C SER A 202 16.45 -6.11 -4.62
N SER A 203 16.26 -7.10 -3.76
CA SER A 203 15.92 -8.47 -4.18
C SER A 203 14.55 -8.55 -4.87
N ALA A 204 13.59 -7.70 -4.48
CA ALA A 204 12.26 -7.63 -5.11
C ALA A 204 12.30 -7.00 -6.50
N ALA A 205 13.26 -6.13 -6.78
CA ALA A 205 13.38 -5.42 -8.06
C ALA A 205 13.86 -6.31 -9.22
N GLY A 206 14.08 -7.60 -8.99
CA GLY A 206 14.49 -8.54 -10.03
C GLY A 206 15.86 -8.23 -10.65
N THR A 207 16.69 -7.43 -9.99
CA THR A 207 18.07 -7.22 -10.43
C THR A 207 18.80 -8.56 -10.39
N ARG A 208 19.26 -9.02 -11.55
CA ARG A 208 19.87 -10.34 -11.83
C ARG A 208 21.17 -10.65 -11.06
N SER A 209 21.63 -9.79 -10.19
CA SER A 209 22.68 -10.11 -9.22
C SER A 209 22.04 -10.92 -8.11
N GLY A 210 22.14 -12.25 -8.23
CA GLY A 210 21.66 -13.18 -7.21
C GLY A 210 22.16 -12.77 -5.83
N ILE A 211 21.32 -12.90 -4.82
CA ILE A 211 21.73 -12.72 -3.43
C ILE A 211 22.93 -13.64 -3.17
N ALA A 212 24.07 -13.07 -2.77
CA ALA A 212 25.31 -13.82 -2.61
C ALA A 212 25.18 -14.96 -1.57
N ASP A 213 24.49 -14.66 -0.46
CA ASP A 213 24.15 -15.63 0.57
C ASP A 213 22.70 -15.42 1.03
N PRO A 214 21.73 -16.11 0.41
CA PRO A 214 20.32 -15.98 0.78
C PRO A 214 20.02 -16.37 2.22
N SER A 215 20.74 -17.35 2.77
CA SER A 215 20.51 -17.80 4.15
C SER A 215 20.98 -16.77 5.15
N ALA A 216 22.15 -16.17 4.94
CA ALA A 216 22.65 -15.08 5.80
C ALA A 216 21.75 -13.83 5.71
N LEU A 217 21.29 -13.47 4.51
CA LEU A 217 20.37 -12.34 4.36
C LEU A 217 19.02 -12.62 5.04
N LEU A 218 18.44 -13.81 4.88
CA LEU A 218 17.18 -14.16 5.51
C LEU A 218 17.30 -14.13 7.04
N SER A 219 18.40 -14.61 7.61
CA SER A 219 18.66 -14.55 9.06
C SER A 219 18.64 -13.09 9.56
N ARG A 220 19.32 -12.17 8.87
CA ARG A 220 19.32 -10.73 9.20
C ARG A 220 17.94 -10.12 9.00
N TYR A 221 17.21 -10.55 7.97
CA TYR A 221 15.86 -10.09 7.65
C TYR A 221 14.83 -10.50 8.71
N ILE A 222 14.89 -11.75 9.20
CA ILE A 222 14.05 -12.20 10.31
C ILE A 222 14.34 -11.37 11.57
N GLY A 223 15.62 -11.15 11.91
CA GLY A 223 15.99 -10.31 13.05
C GLY A 223 15.54 -8.85 12.88
N ALA A 224 15.56 -8.30 11.65
CA ALA A 224 14.99 -6.99 11.36
C ALA A 224 13.47 -6.97 11.57
N SER A 225 12.75 -8.02 11.13
CA SER A 225 11.30 -8.14 11.31
C SER A 225 10.89 -8.30 12.78
N GLU A 226 11.72 -8.95 13.61
CA GLU A 226 11.54 -9.02 15.05
C GLU A 226 11.61 -7.62 15.68
N ARG A 227 12.63 -6.84 15.33
CA ARG A 227 12.78 -5.46 15.82
C ARG A 227 11.63 -4.56 15.40
N VAL A 228 11.13 -4.72 14.17
CA VAL A 228 9.94 -3.98 13.70
C VAL A 228 8.74 -4.27 14.60
N TRP A 229 8.48 -5.54 14.87
CA TRP A 229 7.38 -5.93 15.74
C TRP A 229 7.56 -5.39 17.17
N GLU A 230 8.73 -5.56 17.80
CA GLU A 230 9.04 -5.05 19.13
C GLU A 230 8.88 -3.52 19.22
N TYR A 231 9.34 -2.81 18.21
CA TYR A 231 9.19 -1.36 18.13
C TYR A 231 7.72 -0.93 18.15
N VAL A 232 6.88 -1.55 17.32
CA VAL A 232 5.45 -1.17 17.22
C VAL A 232 4.68 -1.61 18.46
N ASP A 233 4.99 -2.77 19.04
CA ASP A 233 4.39 -3.28 20.28
C ASP A 233 4.60 -2.29 21.45
N THR A 234 5.78 -1.74 21.56
CA THR A 234 6.16 -0.79 22.62
C THR A 234 5.90 0.67 22.28
N TRP A 235 5.55 0.99 21.04
CA TRP A 235 5.35 2.36 20.59
C TRP A 235 4.22 3.08 21.35
N ARG A 236 4.46 4.34 21.70
CA ARG A 236 3.48 5.23 22.34
C ARG A 236 3.43 6.54 21.56
N ALA A 237 2.22 7.06 21.33
CA ALA A 237 2.06 8.39 20.77
C ALA A 237 2.78 9.41 21.65
N ARG A 238 3.52 10.33 21.04
CA ARG A 238 4.05 11.49 21.77
C ARG A 238 2.88 12.36 22.18
N ALA A 239 2.83 12.71 23.48
CA ALA A 239 1.82 13.60 24.05
C ALA A 239 1.96 15.04 23.51
#